data_36c0d269d36a4c9ca7dcb62c1129ff1e
#
_entry.id   36c0d269d36a4c9ca7dcb62c1129ff1e
#
_cell.length_a   1.000
_cell.length_b   1.000
_cell.length_c   1.000
_cell.angle_alpha   90.00
_cell.angle_beta   90.00
_cell.angle_gamma   90.00
#
_symmetry.space_group_name_H-M   'P 1'
#
loop_
_entity.id
_entity.type
_entity.pdbx_description
1 polymer ?
#
loop_
_entity_poly.entity_id
_entity_poly.type
_entity_poly.pdbx_seq_one_letter_code
_entity_poly.pdbx_strand_id
1 'polypeptide(L)'
;MKNNVSIDFVLDEINKNPELLKTKYKFSEGSPLHKFFVYGYCSKFRFKLPTGIPPFKRIRNIPGMNNEYLFSSLVNNKFDIFVNPNIPQKYREQEYIQLLEAIDEKEADILNHVKEQTVVELYPNITYNVLLEAGYLPFSDEDNQRESERLKSKVKSEESAKSDLEARKIDANQTPSPENSTQENDHQSDGRKGKVGNSAERPLKKSNKSTRKVTK
;
A
#
# COMPACT_ATOMS: atom_id res chain seq x y z
N MET A 1 4.72 22.60 -19.93
CA MET A 1 5.81 22.78 -18.94
C MET A 1 6.67 21.53 -19.03
N LYS A 2 7.99 21.66 -19.19
CA LYS A 2 8.90 20.51 -19.17
C LYS A 2 8.83 19.90 -17.76
N ASN A 3 8.46 18.61 -17.67
CA ASN A 3 8.11 17.87 -16.46
C ASN A 3 9.32 17.52 -15.56
N ASN A 4 10.33 18.40 -15.48
CA ASN A 4 11.57 18.16 -14.74
C ASN A 4 11.63 18.94 -13.42
N VAL A 5 10.50 19.42 -12.90
CA VAL A 5 10.45 20.11 -11.61
C VAL A 5 10.05 19.07 -10.57
N SER A 6 10.90 18.89 -9.55
CA SER A 6 10.56 18.03 -8.42
C SER A 6 9.40 18.61 -7.60
N ILE A 7 8.56 17.75 -7.07
CA ILE A 7 7.38 18.18 -6.32
C ILE A 7 7.75 18.83 -4.99
N ASP A 8 8.85 18.40 -4.37
CA ASP A 8 9.34 18.98 -3.11
C ASP A 8 9.61 20.47 -3.25
N PHE A 9 10.25 20.88 -4.36
CA PHE A 9 10.48 22.29 -4.63
C PHE A 9 9.18 23.09 -4.75
N VAL A 10 8.18 22.54 -5.44
CA VAL A 10 6.87 23.20 -5.61
C VAL A 10 6.14 23.33 -4.27
N LEU A 11 6.17 22.28 -3.46
CA LEU A 11 5.52 22.27 -2.14
C LEU A 11 6.24 23.21 -1.16
N ASP A 12 7.56 23.28 -1.19
CA ASP A 12 8.35 24.21 -0.39
C ASP A 12 8.02 25.68 -0.72
N GLU A 13 7.87 26.00 -2.01
CA GLU A 13 7.45 27.35 -2.42
C GLU A 13 6.04 27.68 -1.93
N ILE A 14 5.09 26.76 -2.10
CA ILE A 14 3.70 26.95 -1.66
C ILE A 14 3.64 27.05 -0.13
N ASN A 15 4.39 26.22 0.59
CA ASN A 15 4.43 26.28 2.05
C ASN A 15 4.97 27.59 2.59
N LYS A 16 5.94 28.21 1.89
CA LYS A 16 6.45 29.57 2.23
C LYS A 16 5.44 30.66 1.91
N ASN A 17 4.70 30.51 0.82
CA ASN A 17 3.70 31.48 0.38
C ASN A 17 2.48 30.78 -0.24
N PRO A 18 1.43 30.48 0.54
CA PRO A 18 0.23 29.81 0.06
C PRO A 18 -0.54 30.55 -1.04
N GLU A 19 -0.41 31.88 -1.13
CA GLU A 19 -1.05 32.68 -2.20
C GLU A 19 -0.55 32.30 -3.60
N LEU A 20 0.58 31.59 -3.71
CA LEU A 20 1.05 31.04 -4.98
C LEU A 20 0.07 30.04 -5.60
N LEU A 21 -0.79 29.40 -4.79
CA LEU A 21 -1.87 28.53 -5.29
C LEU A 21 -2.89 29.30 -6.13
N LYS A 22 -3.09 30.58 -5.83
CA LYS A 22 -4.03 31.46 -6.56
C LYS A 22 -3.39 32.18 -7.73
N THR A 23 -2.07 32.28 -7.75
CA THR A 23 -1.31 33.07 -8.74
C THR A 23 -0.46 32.21 -9.68
N LYS A 24 0.63 31.63 -9.20
CA LYS A 24 1.61 30.86 -9.98
C LYS A 24 1.11 29.45 -10.28
N TYR A 25 0.52 28.81 -9.27
CA TYR A 25 0.04 27.43 -9.33
C TYR A 25 -1.50 27.41 -9.35
N LYS A 26 -2.10 28.12 -10.31
CA LYS A 26 -3.56 28.16 -10.40
C LYS A 26 -4.15 26.77 -10.57
N PHE A 27 -5.29 26.54 -9.91
CA PHE A 27 -6.05 25.32 -10.06
C PHE A 27 -6.28 24.98 -11.53
N SER A 28 -6.00 23.74 -11.88
CA SER A 28 -6.34 23.15 -13.16
C SER A 28 -6.77 21.71 -12.90
N GLU A 29 -8.01 21.39 -13.24
CA GLU A 29 -8.57 20.06 -13.03
C GLU A 29 -7.72 19.00 -13.74
N GLY A 30 -7.45 17.88 -13.03
CA GLY A 30 -6.62 16.80 -13.55
C GLY A 30 -5.13 17.10 -13.66
N SER A 31 -4.68 18.31 -13.27
CA SER A 31 -3.25 18.60 -13.20
C SER A 31 -2.54 17.71 -12.18
N PRO A 32 -1.24 17.43 -12.33
CA PRO A 32 -0.50 16.62 -11.37
C PRO A 32 -0.58 17.16 -9.94
N LEU A 33 -0.52 18.48 -9.78
CA LEU A 33 -0.63 19.10 -8.46
C LEU A 33 -2.03 18.96 -7.86
N HIS A 34 -3.08 19.09 -8.69
CA HIS A 34 -4.45 18.83 -8.25
C HIS A 34 -4.61 17.36 -7.76
N LYS A 35 -4.16 16.38 -8.55
CA LYS A 35 -4.20 14.98 -8.15
C LYS A 35 -3.43 14.75 -6.85
N PHE A 36 -2.24 15.32 -6.71
CA PHE A 36 -1.44 15.22 -5.50
C PHE A 36 -2.23 15.67 -4.25
N PHE A 37 -2.85 16.83 -4.30
CA PHE A 37 -3.62 17.33 -3.17
C PHE A 37 -4.88 16.51 -2.89
N VAL A 38 -5.57 16.03 -3.92
CA VAL A 38 -6.72 15.14 -3.74
C VAL A 38 -6.32 13.85 -3.02
N TYR A 39 -5.24 13.19 -3.43
CA TYR A 39 -4.78 11.97 -2.77
C TYR A 39 -4.22 12.22 -1.37
N GLY A 40 -3.54 13.34 -1.16
CA GLY A 40 -2.91 13.67 0.12
C GLY A 40 -3.86 14.17 1.20
N TYR A 41 -5.03 14.73 0.81
CA TYR A 41 -5.92 15.41 1.75
C TYR A 41 -7.36 14.88 1.78
N CYS A 42 -7.84 14.21 0.73
CA CYS A 42 -9.21 13.69 0.71
C CYS A 42 -9.26 12.23 1.16
N SER A 43 -9.94 11.94 2.27
CA SER A 43 -10.10 10.59 2.84
C SER A 43 -10.71 9.60 1.86
N LYS A 44 -11.59 10.06 0.98
CA LYS A 44 -12.22 9.27 -0.08
C LYS A 44 -11.21 8.64 -1.04
N PHE A 45 -10.07 9.31 -1.26
CA PHE A 45 -9.01 8.89 -2.18
C PHE A 45 -7.79 8.33 -1.45
N ARG A 46 -7.95 7.94 -0.19
CA ARG A 46 -6.88 7.33 0.59
C ARG A 46 -6.38 6.05 -0.07
N PHE A 47 -5.07 5.85 -0.06
CA PHE A 47 -4.45 4.64 -0.59
C PHE A 47 -4.88 3.41 0.22
N LYS A 48 -5.29 2.36 -0.46
CA LYS A 48 -5.66 1.06 0.13
C LYS A 48 -4.42 0.18 0.28
N LEU A 49 -3.46 0.68 1.03
CA LEU A 49 -2.19 0.07 1.35
C LEU A 49 -2.07 -0.10 2.87
N PRO A 50 -1.25 -1.04 3.36
CA PRO A 50 -0.96 -1.16 4.79
C PRO A 50 -0.34 0.13 5.35
N THR A 51 -0.61 0.39 6.63
CA THR A 51 0.00 1.51 7.35
C THR A 51 1.50 1.28 7.57
N GLY A 52 2.24 2.37 7.77
CA GLY A 52 3.69 2.34 7.96
C GLY A 52 4.49 2.34 6.66
N ILE A 53 5.79 2.55 6.77
CA ILE A 53 6.70 2.64 5.63
C ILE A 53 7.12 1.21 5.24
N PRO A 54 6.88 0.75 4.00
CA PRO A 54 7.33 -0.55 3.56
C PRO A 54 8.87 -0.58 3.43
N PRO A 55 9.50 -1.75 3.56
CA PRO A 55 10.90 -1.88 3.27
C PRO A 55 11.16 -1.72 1.77
N PHE A 56 11.93 -0.71 1.37
CA PHE A 56 12.36 -0.49 -0.01
C PHE A 56 13.83 -0.07 -0.06
N LYS A 57 14.48 -0.32 -1.21
CA LYS A 57 15.86 0.09 -1.43
C LYS A 57 15.89 1.49 -2.02
N ARG A 58 16.39 2.46 -1.26
CA ARG A 58 16.59 3.81 -1.78
C ARG A 58 17.62 3.79 -2.90
N ILE A 59 17.22 4.25 -4.06
CA ILE A 59 18.15 4.47 -5.17
C ILE A 59 18.90 5.76 -4.83
N ARG A 60 20.19 5.63 -4.53
CA ARG A 60 21.05 6.80 -4.40
C ARG A 60 21.16 7.47 -5.76
N ASN A 61 21.09 8.80 -5.81
CA ASN A 61 21.29 9.58 -7.01
C ASN A 61 22.63 9.19 -7.66
N ILE A 62 22.56 8.37 -8.70
CA ILE A 62 23.73 8.02 -9.50
C ILE A 62 23.78 9.08 -10.61
N PRO A 63 24.86 9.86 -10.72
CA PRO A 63 25.00 10.85 -11.78
C PRO A 63 24.77 10.20 -13.16
N GLY A 64 23.84 10.75 -13.94
CA GLY A 64 23.47 10.22 -15.27
C GLY A 64 22.33 9.21 -15.30
N MET A 65 21.79 8.77 -14.18
CA MET A 65 20.52 8.06 -14.14
C MET A 65 19.37 9.07 -14.09
N ASN A 66 18.42 8.94 -15.00
CA ASN A 66 17.18 9.69 -14.96
C ASN A 66 16.29 9.07 -13.87
N ASN A 67 16.23 9.68 -12.71
CA ASN A 67 15.24 9.31 -11.70
C ASN A 67 13.84 9.65 -12.22
N GLU A 68 12.89 8.77 -12.00
CA GLU A 68 11.50 9.10 -12.26
C GLU A 68 11.06 10.17 -11.23
N TYR A 69 10.35 11.21 -11.67
CA TYR A 69 9.81 12.21 -10.76
C TYR A 69 8.38 11.84 -10.37
N LEU A 70 8.00 12.16 -9.13
CA LEU A 70 6.66 11.91 -8.62
C LEU A 70 5.57 12.55 -9.48
N PHE A 71 5.83 13.72 -10.05
CA PHE A 71 4.94 14.37 -11.02
C PHE A 71 4.67 13.51 -12.26
N SER A 72 5.65 12.79 -12.77
CA SER A 72 5.47 11.87 -13.92
C SER A 72 4.50 10.73 -13.57
N SER A 73 4.60 10.20 -12.37
CA SER A 73 3.70 9.15 -11.89
C SER A 73 2.25 9.65 -11.73
N LEU A 74 2.06 10.90 -11.32
CA LEU A 74 0.75 11.55 -11.24
C LEU A 74 0.16 11.79 -12.64
N VAL A 75 0.97 12.24 -13.60
CA VAL A 75 0.54 12.40 -15.01
C VAL A 75 0.05 11.08 -15.58
N ASN A 76 0.79 10.00 -15.33
CA ASN A 76 0.49 8.66 -15.84
C ASN A 76 -0.60 7.90 -15.04
N ASN A 77 -1.29 8.57 -14.11
CA ASN A 77 -2.36 7.98 -13.28
C ASN A 77 -1.92 6.76 -12.46
N LYS A 78 -0.64 6.62 -12.13
CA LYS A 78 -0.15 5.48 -11.32
C LYS A 78 -0.83 5.42 -9.95
N PHE A 79 -1.25 6.55 -9.39
CA PHE A 79 -1.92 6.61 -8.08
C PHE A 79 -3.31 5.99 -8.07
N ASP A 80 -3.99 5.92 -9.21
CA ASP A 80 -5.30 5.27 -9.33
C ASP A 80 -5.23 3.78 -8.95
N ILE A 81 -4.09 3.14 -9.17
CA ILE A 81 -3.84 1.75 -8.78
C ILE A 81 -3.98 1.59 -7.26
N PHE A 82 -3.50 2.55 -6.47
CA PHE A 82 -3.47 2.45 -5.02
C PHE A 82 -4.82 2.67 -4.36
N VAL A 83 -5.73 3.38 -5.02
CA VAL A 83 -7.09 3.68 -4.52
C VAL A 83 -8.11 2.62 -4.95
N ASN A 84 -7.88 1.95 -6.07
CA ASN A 84 -8.84 1.03 -6.67
C ASN A 84 -8.99 -0.26 -5.84
N PRO A 85 -10.19 -0.55 -5.27
CA PRO A 85 -10.42 -1.73 -4.46
C PRO A 85 -10.37 -3.04 -5.26
N ASN A 86 -10.61 -2.99 -6.57
CA ASN A 86 -10.66 -4.17 -7.43
C ASN A 86 -9.26 -4.72 -7.78
N ILE A 87 -8.21 -3.94 -7.51
CA ILE A 87 -6.84 -4.38 -7.72
C ILE A 87 -6.37 -5.20 -6.51
N PRO A 88 -5.77 -6.39 -6.70
CA PRO A 88 -5.27 -7.20 -5.59
C PRO A 88 -4.27 -6.44 -4.72
N GLN A 89 -4.39 -6.58 -3.39
CA GLN A 89 -3.53 -5.87 -2.43
C GLN A 89 -2.05 -6.10 -2.72
N LYS A 90 -1.63 -7.34 -2.93
CA LYS A 90 -0.24 -7.69 -3.25
C LYS A 90 0.32 -6.94 -4.45
N TYR A 91 -0.50 -6.75 -5.49
CA TYR A 91 -0.09 -6.01 -6.68
C TYR A 91 0.06 -4.51 -6.37
N ARG A 92 -0.88 -3.91 -5.61
CA ARG A 92 -0.77 -2.52 -5.17
C ARG A 92 0.49 -2.27 -4.34
N GLU A 93 0.80 -3.16 -3.40
CA GLU A 93 2.01 -3.07 -2.57
C GLU A 93 3.28 -3.17 -3.41
N GLN A 94 3.32 -4.08 -4.37
CA GLN A 94 4.46 -4.23 -5.27
C GLN A 94 4.69 -2.98 -6.13
N GLU A 95 3.63 -2.44 -6.76
CA GLU A 95 3.72 -1.22 -7.56
C GLU A 95 4.11 0.00 -6.70
N TYR A 96 3.64 0.05 -5.45
CA TYR A 96 4.02 1.11 -4.53
C TYR A 96 5.51 1.07 -4.16
N ILE A 97 6.05 -0.12 -3.86
CA ILE A 97 7.47 -0.30 -3.57
C ILE A 97 8.31 0.06 -4.80
N GLN A 98 7.93 -0.40 -5.99
CA GLN A 98 8.62 -0.05 -7.23
C GLN A 98 8.64 1.46 -7.47
N LEU A 99 7.53 2.15 -7.19
CA LEU A 99 7.47 3.59 -7.30
C LEU A 99 8.39 4.29 -6.30
N LEU A 100 8.42 3.85 -5.02
CA LEU A 100 9.33 4.38 -4.01
C LEU A 100 10.82 4.18 -4.38
N GLU A 101 11.14 3.07 -5.05
CA GLU A 101 12.49 2.78 -5.52
C GLU A 101 12.90 3.60 -6.75
N ALA A 102 11.94 4.06 -7.55
CA ALA A 102 12.17 4.79 -8.79
C ALA A 102 12.31 6.31 -8.62
N ILE A 103 11.74 6.89 -7.54
CA ILE A 103 11.74 8.33 -7.28
C ILE A 103 12.85 8.75 -6.33
N ASP A 104 13.09 10.07 -6.24
CA ASP A 104 14.06 10.65 -5.31
C ASP A 104 13.68 10.38 -3.84
N GLU A 105 14.67 10.39 -2.94
CA GLU A 105 14.47 10.11 -1.51
C GLU A 105 13.45 11.06 -0.86
N LYS A 106 13.53 12.37 -1.16
CA LYS A 106 12.58 13.35 -0.63
C LYS A 106 11.17 13.13 -1.18
N GLU A 107 11.06 12.83 -2.47
CA GLU A 107 9.77 12.52 -3.07
C GLU A 107 9.18 11.21 -2.54
N ALA A 108 10.01 10.23 -2.19
CA ALA A 108 9.57 9.00 -1.55
C ALA A 108 9.03 9.26 -0.13
N ASP A 109 9.66 10.13 0.63
CA ASP A 109 9.16 10.54 1.95
C ASP A 109 7.83 11.29 1.82
N ILE A 110 7.71 12.22 0.87
CA ILE A 110 6.45 12.91 0.56
C ILE A 110 5.35 11.92 0.18
N LEU A 111 5.66 10.91 -0.67
CA LEU A 111 4.70 9.91 -1.10
C LEU A 111 4.21 9.04 0.09
N ASN A 112 5.07 8.73 1.06
CA ASN A 112 4.65 8.06 2.28
C ASN A 112 3.69 8.92 3.10
N HIS A 113 3.90 10.24 3.19
CA HIS A 113 2.96 11.16 3.83
C HIS A 113 1.64 11.30 3.06
N VAL A 114 1.66 11.25 1.73
CA VAL A 114 0.42 11.17 0.91
C VAL A 114 -0.36 9.90 1.24
N LYS A 115 0.30 8.76 1.34
CA LYS A 115 -0.32 7.47 1.67
C LYS A 115 -1.01 7.50 3.03
N GLU A 116 -0.38 8.08 4.04
CA GLU A 116 -0.95 8.20 5.40
C GLU A 116 -1.89 9.42 5.56
N GLN A 117 -1.95 10.31 4.57
CA GLN A 117 -2.67 11.59 4.62
C GLN A 117 -2.16 12.53 5.73
N THR A 118 -0.86 12.55 5.90
CA THR A 118 -0.14 13.39 6.89
C THR A 118 0.74 14.45 6.22
N VAL A 119 0.43 14.84 4.99
CA VAL A 119 1.21 15.85 4.22
C VAL A 119 1.35 17.17 4.97
N VAL A 120 0.34 17.52 5.78
CA VAL A 120 0.35 18.72 6.63
C VAL A 120 1.48 18.73 7.67
N GLU A 121 1.99 17.55 8.07
CA GLU A 121 3.12 17.45 9.00
C GLU A 121 4.43 17.92 8.36
N LEU A 122 4.61 17.70 7.06
CA LEU A 122 5.75 18.21 6.30
C LEU A 122 5.57 19.67 5.89
N TYR A 123 4.34 20.06 5.53
CA TYR A 123 4.01 21.36 4.97
C TYR A 123 2.85 22.03 5.74
N PRO A 124 3.11 22.57 6.95
CA PRO A 124 2.07 23.01 7.87
C PRO A 124 1.24 24.18 7.37
N ASN A 125 1.74 24.98 6.43
CA ASN A 125 0.99 26.08 5.85
C ASN A 125 0.10 25.66 4.67
N ILE A 126 0.26 24.42 4.17
CA ILE A 126 -0.62 23.84 3.16
C ILE A 126 -1.73 23.06 3.88
N THR A 127 -2.69 23.81 4.42
CA THR A 127 -3.82 23.21 5.14
C THR A 127 -4.97 22.87 4.20
N TYR A 128 -5.89 22.02 4.69
CA TYR A 128 -7.11 21.67 3.95
C TYR A 128 -7.90 22.91 3.52
N ASN A 129 -8.07 23.90 4.42
CA ASN A 129 -8.81 25.12 4.14
C ASN A 129 -8.13 25.98 3.06
N VAL A 130 -6.81 26.10 3.08
CA VAL A 130 -6.05 26.82 2.04
C VAL A 130 -6.25 26.18 0.67
N LEU A 131 -6.25 24.86 0.60
CA LEU A 131 -6.48 24.11 -0.64
C LEU A 131 -7.93 24.22 -1.13
N LEU A 132 -8.90 24.23 -0.21
CA LEU A 132 -10.32 24.43 -0.51
C LEU A 132 -10.56 25.83 -1.09
N GLU A 133 -10.04 26.88 -0.45
CA GLU A 133 -10.14 28.26 -0.93
C GLU A 133 -9.48 28.47 -2.30
N ALA A 134 -8.38 27.74 -2.57
CA ALA A 134 -7.71 27.76 -3.86
C ALA A 134 -8.41 26.90 -4.92
N GLY A 135 -9.50 26.20 -4.57
CA GLY A 135 -10.29 25.36 -5.47
C GLY A 135 -9.69 24.00 -5.78
N TYR A 136 -8.65 23.58 -5.06
CA TYR A 136 -7.99 22.28 -5.28
C TYR A 136 -8.77 21.09 -4.72
N LEU A 137 -9.60 21.29 -3.70
CA LEU A 137 -10.37 20.23 -3.07
C LEU A 137 -11.87 20.39 -3.35
N PRO A 138 -12.56 19.28 -3.69
CA PRO A 138 -13.97 19.33 -4.10
C PRO A 138 -14.96 19.32 -2.93
N PHE A 139 -14.50 19.06 -1.70
CA PHE A 139 -15.34 18.87 -0.53
C PHE A 139 -15.00 19.88 0.56
N SER A 140 -15.97 20.18 1.43
CA SER A 140 -15.70 20.94 2.65
C SER A 140 -14.88 20.10 3.64
N ASP A 141 -14.18 20.78 4.57
CA ASP A 141 -13.41 20.08 5.62
C ASP A 141 -14.29 19.20 6.50
N GLU A 142 -15.52 19.64 6.79
CA GLU A 142 -16.51 18.87 7.54
C GLU A 142 -16.89 17.56 6.85
N ASP A 143 -17.07 17.57 5.54
CA ASP A 143 -17.39 16.35 4.77
C ASP A 143 -16.21 15.40 4.75
N ASN A 144 -14.99 15.93 4.65
CA ASN A 144 -13.78 15.12 4.70
C ASN A 144 -13.56 14.50 6.10
N GLN A 145 -13.83 15.25 7.17
CA GLN A 145 -13.75 14.73 8.54
C GLN A 145 -14.80 13.65 8.80
N ARG A 146 -16.05 13.88 8.41
CA ARG A 146 -17.12 12.87 8.53
C ARG A 146 -16.79 11.58 7.81
N GLU A 147 -16.22 11.65 6.60
CA GLU A 147 -15.82 10.46 5.86
C GLU A 147 -14.61 9.79 6.52
N SER A 148 -13.66 10.54 7.06
CA SER A 148 -12.54 10.02 7.84
C SER A 148 -13.00 9.25 9.08
N GLU A 149 -13.94 9.79 9.83
CA GLU A 149 -14.52 9.14 11.01
C GLU A 149 -15.31 7.87 10.65
N ARG A 150 -16.08 7.94 9.56
CA ARG A 150 -16.82 6.78 9.04
C ARG A 150 -15.89 5.65 8.60
N LEU A 151 -14.75 5.97 7.99
CA LEU A 151 -13.74 4.98 7.62
C LEU A 151 -13.05 4.37 8.85
N LYS A 152 -12.71 5.19 9.85
CA LYS A 152 -12.12 4.72 11.12
C LYS A 152 -13.08 3.81 11.89
N SER A 153 -14.38 4.13 11.92
CA SER A 153 -15.38 3.30 12.58
C SER A 153 -15.56 1.94 11.90
N LYS A 154 -15.52 1.89 10.57
CA LYS A 154 -15.56 0.64 9.81
C LYS A 154 -14.36 -0.25 10.10
N VAL A 155 -13.15 0.30 10.08
CA VAL A 155 -11.93 -0.46 10.39
C VAL A 155 -11.99 -1.05 11.80
N LYS A 156 -12.42 -0.25 12.77
CA LYS A 156 -12.57 -0.72 14.16
C LYS A 156 -13.63 -1.84 14.32
N SER A 157 -14.71 -1.79 13.56
CA SER A 157 -15.73 -2.84 13.58
C SER A 157 -15.25 -4.15 12.94
N GLU A 158 -14.44 -4.06 11.89
CA GLU A 158 -13.83 -5.23 11.24
C GLU A 158 -12.74 -5.88 12.09
N GLU A 159 -11.99 -5.08 12.84
CA GLU A 159 -10.94 -5.55 13.74
C GLU A 159 -11.52 -6.24 14.99
N SER A 160 -12.61 -5.69 15.57
CA SER A 160 -13.31 -6.35 16.67
C SER A 160 -13.99 -7.66 16.22
N ALA A 161 -14.56 -7.72 15.02
CA ALA A 161 -15.14 -8.94 14.49
C ALA A 161 -14.09 -10.05 14.25
N LYS A 162 -12.86 -9.69 13.88
CA LYS A 162 -11.75 -10.64 13.73
C LYS A 162 -11.27 -11.16 15.07
N SER A 163 -11.15 -10.30 16.10
CA SER A 163 -10.74 -10.71 17.44
C SER A 163 -11.74 -11.67 18.09
N ASP A 164 -13.05 -11.44 17.89
CA ASP A 164 -14.10 -12.33 18.37
C ASP A 164 -14.10 -13.71 17.68
N LEU A 165 -13.70 -13.75 16.42
CA LEU A 165 -13.58 -15.00 15.67
C LEU A 165 -12.35 -15.82 16.10
N GLU A 166 -11.25 -15.15 16.45
CA GLU A 166 -10.05 -15.81 17.01
C GLU A 166 -10.27 -16.30 18.43
N ALA A 167 -10.95 -15.51 19.28
CA ALA A 167 -11.31 -15.93 20.64
C ALA A 167 -12.17 -17.19 20.64
N ARG A 168 -13.17 -17.30 19.75
CA ARG A 168 -14.02 -18.50 19.60
C ARG A 168 -13.27 -19.75 19.11
N LYS A 169 -12.15 -19.59 18.38
CA LYS A 169 -11.32 -20.71 17.94
C LYS A 169 -10.45 -21.27 19.08
N ILE A 170 -10.09 -20.46 20.06
CA ILE A 170 -9.29 -20.89 21.22
C ILE A 170 -10.15 -21.71 22.18
N ASP A 171 -11.41 -21.32 22.42
CA ASP A 171 -12.32 -22.07 23.29
C ASP A 171 -12.75 -23.43 22.71
N ALA A 172 -12.78 -23.57 21.40
CA ALA A 172 -13.13 -24.85 20.75
C ALA A 172 -12.03 -25.92 20.84
N ASN A 173 -10.81 -25.56 21.29
CA ASN A 173 -9.68 -26.49 21.40
C ASN A 173 -9.41 -26.98 22.85
N GLN A 174 -10.23 -26.55 23.83
CA GLN A 174 -10.19 -27.06 25.19
C GLN A 174 -11.29 -28.08 25.40
N THR A 175 -11.12 -29.26 24.84
CA THR A 175 -11.87 -30.46 25.27
C THR A 175 -11.21 -30.99 26.54
N PRO A 176 -11.94 -31.13 27.64
CA PRO A 176 -11.39 -31.72 28.88
C PRO A 176 -11.11 -33.20 28.63
N SER A 177 -9.87 -33.63 28.88
CA SER A 177 -9.48 -35.02 29.00
C SER A 177 -10.27 -35.71 30.14
N PRO A 178 -10.91 -36.84 29.92
CA PRO A 178 -11.46 -37.61 31.02
C PRO A 178 -10.32 -38.34 31.77
N GLU A 179 -10.32 -38.15 33.07
CA GLU A 179 -9.47 -38.82 34.03
C GLU A 179 -9.62 -40.33 33.93
N ASN A 180 -8.47 -40.95 33.92
CA ASN A 180 -8.24 -42.37 33.79
C ASN A 180 -8.39 -43.06 35.12
N SER A 181 -9.31 -44.01 35.26
CA SER A 181 -9.31 -45.03 36.32
C SER A 181 -8.68 -46.29 35.81
N THR A 182 -7.62 -46.64 36.49
CA THR A 182 -6.82 -47.89 36.45
C THR A 182 -7.66 -49.17 36.38
N GLN A 183 -7.33 -50.04 35.43
CA GLN A 183 -7.37 -51.51 35.66
C GLN A 183 -6.32 -52.17 34.78
N GLU A 184 -5.43 -52.86 35.48
CA GLU A 184 -4.48 -53.87 34.94
C GLU A 184 -5.24 -55.01 34.28
N ASN A 185 -4.75 -55.47 33.14
CA ASN A 185 -4.75 -56.89 32.83
C ASN A 185 -3.70 -57.21 31.74
N ASP A 186 -2.80 -58.09 32.16
CA ASP A 186 -1.87 -58.84 31.35
C ASP A 186 -2.57 -59.54 30.16
N HIS A 187 -2.02 -59.51 29.00
CA HIS A 187 -1.81 -60.75 28.19
C HIS A 187 -0.85 -60.51 27.02
N GLN A 188 0.02 -61.40 26.96
CA GLN A 188 1.11 -61.80 26.08
C GLN A 188 0.72 -61.90 24.60
N SER A 189 1.76 -61.70 23.79
CA SER A 189 2.13 -62.48 22.61
C SER A 189 1.98 -61.86 21.22
N ASP A 190 3.11 -61.91 20.56
CA ASP A 190 3.41 -62.24 19.15
C ASP A 190 3.18 -61.17 18.05
N GLY A 191 4.24 -60.64 17.58
CA GLY A 191 4.97 -61.04 16.38
C GLY A 191 4.25 -60.79 15.05
N ARG A 192 4.69 -59.74 14.30
CA ARG A 192 4.98 -59.95 12.87
C ARG A 192 5.66 -58.74 12.21
N LYS A 193 6.75 -59.09 11.60
CA LYS A 193 7.54 -58.35 10.62
C LYS A 193 6.77 -58.04 9.33
N GLY A 194 7.16 -56.94 8.68
CA GLY A 194 6.97 -56.74 7.24
C GLY A 194 6.50 -55.32 6.95
N LYS A 195 6.97 -54.59 6.04
CA LYS A 195 7.87 -54.75 4.89
C LYS A 195 8.08 -53.35 4.31
N VAL A 196 9.26 -53.06 3.94
CA VAL A 196 9.78 -52.03 3.04
C VAL A 196 8.94 -51.87 1.76
N GLY A 197 8.82 -50.65 1.26
CA GLY A 197 8.31 -50.37 -0.08
C GLY A 197 8.30 -48.85 -0.33
N ASN A 198 9.31 -48.36 -0.87
CA ASN A 198 9.67 -47.96 -2.23
C ASN A 198 9.14 -46.58 -2.68
N SER A 199 10.11 -45.74 -2.86
CA SER A 199 10.36 -44.70 -3.83
C SER A 199 9.40 -44.64 -5.03
N ALA A 200 8.92 -43.41 -5.33
CA ALA A 200 8.52 -43.06 -6.68
C ALA A 200 9.03 -41.65 -7.00
N GLU A 201 10.07 -41.63 -7.79
CA GLU A 201 10.59 -40.49 -8.53
C GLU A 201 9.54 -39.91 -9.48
N ARG A 202 9.45 -38.60 -9.57
CA ARG A 202 8.72 -37.87 -10.62
C ARG A 202 9.70 -37.26 -11.63
N PRO A 203 9.50 -37.47 -12.92
CA PRO A 203 10.42 -36.99 -13.94
C PRO A 203 10.22 -35.50 -14.28
N LEU A 204 11.35 -34.86 -14.53
CA LEU A 204 11.54 -33.51 -15.09
C LEU A 204 10.91 -33.37 -16.47
N LYS A 205 10.04 -32.39 -16.66
CA LYS A 205 9.58 -31.94 -17.98
C LYS A 205 10.54 -30.90 -18.57
N LYS A 206 11.05 -31.22 -19.73
CA LYS A 206 11.96 -30.46 -20.58
C LYS A 206 11.26 -29.19 -21.13
N SER A 207 11.98 -28.05 -21.07
CA SER A 207 11.62 -26.78 -21.70
C SER A 207 11.79 -26.82 -23.22
N ASN A 208 10.74 -26.43 -23.95
CA ASN A 208 10.80 -26.19 -25.39
C ASN A 208 11.34 -24.79 -25.68
N LYS A 209 12.51 -24.73 -26.33
CA LYS A 209 13.03 -23.56 -27.03
C LYS A 209 12.23 -23.33 -28.31
N SER A 210 11.53 -22.20 -28.40
CA SER A 210 10.97 -21.69 -29.65
C SER A 210 11.90 -20.62 -30.23
N THR A 211 12.55 -20.98 -31.30
CA THR A 211 13.37 -20.14 -32.19
C THR A 211 12.45 -19.30 -33.09
N ARG A 212 12.44 -17.98 -32.93
CA ARG A 212 11.83 -17.08 -33.93
C ARG A 212 12.86 -16.63 -34.96
N LYS A 213 12.58 -17.03 -36.20
CA LYS A 213 13.27 -16.61 -37.43
C LYS A 213 13.04 -15.10 -37.65
N VAL A 214 14.13 -14.39 -37.93
CA VAL A 214 14.19 -13.06 -38.54
C VAL A 214 14.09 -13.25 -40.04
N THR A 215 13.16 -12.54 -40.68
CA THR A 215 13.11 -12.34 -42.12
C THR A 215 13.24 -10.86 -42.42
N LYS A 216 14.04 -10.59 -43.45
CA LYS A 216 14.46 -9.29 -43.99
C LYS A 216 13.29 -8.36 -44.32
#